data_709e3780646ea0fd2d860d98c6f96822
#
_entry.id   709e3780646ea0fd2d860d98c6f96822
#
_cell.length_a   1.000
_cell.length_b   1.000
_cell.length_c   1.000
_cell.angle_alpha   90.00
_cell.angle_beta   90.00
_cell.angle_gamma   90.00
#
_symmetry.space_group_name_H-M   'P 1'
#
loop_
_entity.id
_entity.type
_entity.pdbx_description
1 polymer ?
#
loop_
_entity_poly.entity_id
_entity_poly.type
_entity_poly.pdbx_seq_one_letter_code
_entity_poly.pdbx_strand_id
1 'polypeptide(L)'
;MIASSQILPPILIIILLAGFSTLSETVYIPSLPDIAISLNTSESMIEHTLTIYLFGFTLGILFWGNLSDKIGRKPCIIQGLVIYIVGCIGCYFSVNIEMLMLSRFIQAFGGSIGSVLGQSIVRDVFIGKELAKAYANVSISLAIFPFIGPIIGGAITEKFSWHSVFLFLILFALAFIILVAAKLPETNKFENNKNQSLLKVALRLYKDSKVIKLGFVVAICNGIIFSYCAEGPFYLMNILGLSPREYGLTFIAIAISVMFGGNISKRLHRKNYTPQSVMNSGIKVMFASCISFCFFIIVHSYITPLSVTFLIAVTVLSQMMLNLGICMTTSNALTLALEDYRDVTGRASSIFGCFYYFFTSIVTLIMGLLHNGSLTTMPFYFLFLACIMIIINQFQAKIL
;
A
#
# COMPACT_ATOMS: atom_id res chain seq x y z
N MET A 1 -14.30 34.94 24.72
CA MET A 1 -14.93 34.11 23.71
C MET A 1 -14.65 32.64 24.08
N ILE A 2 -15.68 31.95 24.53
CA ILE A 2 -15.61 30.57 25.02
C ILE A 2 -15.36 29.71 23.77
N ALA A 3 -14.17 29.11 23.66
CA ALA A 3 -13.89 28.09 22.67
C ALA A 3 -14.90 26.97 22.91
N SER A 4 -15.81 26.74 21.95
CA SER A 4 -16.69 25.60 21.95
C SER A 4 -15.81 24.36 22.17
N SER A 5 -16.12 23.56 23.18
CA SER A 5 -15.47 22.27 23.46
C SER A 5 -15.67 21.36 22.28
N GLN A 6 -14.77 21.43 21.31
CA GLN A 6 -14.76 20.47 20.21
C GLN A 6 -14.48 19.09 20.82
N ILE A 7 -15.44 18.19 20.72
CA ILE A 7 -15.27 16.79 21.12
C ILE A 7 -14.20 16.22 20.18
N LEU A 8 -13.01 15.96 20.75
CA LEU A 8 -11.91 15.36 19.98
C LEU A 8 -12.31 13.93 19.54
N PRO A 9 -12.12 13.58 18.27
CA PRO A 9 -12.36 12.21 17.83
C PRO A 9 -11.41 11.26 18.57
N PRO A 10 -11.88 10.09 19.01
CA PRO A 10 -11.00 9.10 19.60
C PRO A 10 -9.88 8.73 18.63
N ILE A 11 -8.63 8.83 19.05
CA ILE A 11 -7.46 8.53 18.23
C ILE A 11 -7.54 7.10 17.61
N LEU A 12 -8.20 6.18 18.30
CA LEU A 12 -8.44 4.82 17.83
C LEU A 12 -9.21 4.79 16.51
N ILE A 13 -10.23 5.66 16.32
CA ILE A 13 -11.00 5.72 15.07
C ILE A 13 -10.10 6.14 13.92
N ILE A 14 -9.19 7.08 14.16
CA ILE A 14 -8.25 7.57 13.12
C ILE A 14 -7.25 6.48 12.76
N ILE A 15 -6.74 5.74 13.75
CA ILE A 15 -5.85 4.58 13.57
C ILE A 15 -6.55 3.50 12.75
N LEU A 16 -7.78 3.14 13.13
CA LEU A 16 -8.58 2.15 12.42
C LEU A 16 -8.94 2.61 11.00
N LEU A 17 -9.24 3.89 10.80
CA LEU A 17 -9.55 4.46 9.50
C LEU A 17 -8.36 4.36 8.54
N ALA A 18 -7.17 4.75 9.00
CA ALA A 18 -5.95 4.65 8.22
C ALA A 18 -5.58 3.18 7.92
N GLY A 19 -5.70 2.30 8.91
CA GLY A 19 -5.41 0.88 8.78
C GLY A 19 -6.45 0.10 7.97
N PHE A 20 -7.70 0.55 7.93
CA PHE A 20 -8.78 -0.09 7.18
C PHE A 20 -8.44 -0.26 5.69
N SER A 21 -7.95 0.80 5.05
CA SER A 21 -7.59 0.76 3.64
C SER A 21 -6.51 -0.29 3.36
N THR A 22 -5.44 -0.29 4.13
CA THR A 22 -4.29 -1.19 3.93
C THR A 22 -4.62 -2.64 4.30
N LEU A 23 -5.44 -2.88 5.32
CA LEU A 23 -5.96 -4.20 5.64
C LEU A 23 -6.81 -4.74 4.47
N SER A 24 -7.72 -3.92 3.96
CA SER A 24 -8.60 -4.27 2.84
C SER A 24 -7.83 -4.65 1.56
N GLU A 25 -6.70 -4.01 1.31
CA GLU A 25 -5.83 -4.30 0.18
C GLU A 25 -5.20 -5.69 0.27
N THR A 26 -4.94 -6.19 1.47
CA THR A 26 -4.03 -7.32 1.67
C THR A 26 -4.68 -8.60 2.22
N VAL A 27 -5.85 -8.51 2.86
CA VAL A 27 -6.52 -9.67 3.48
C VAL A 27 -6.84 -10.78 2.48
N TYR A 28 -7.21 -10.46 1.24
CA TYR A 28 -7.63 -11.47 0.27
C TYR A 28 -6.47 -12.14 -0.49
N ILE A 29 -5.24 -11.63 -0.33
CA ILE A 29 -4.05 -12.09 -1.07
C ILE A 29 -3.82 -13.61 -0.94
N PRO A 30 -3.87 -14.22 0.26
CA PRO A 30 -3.69 -15.66 0.41
C PRO A 30 -4.77 -16.51 -0.28
N SER A 31 -5.89 -15.89 -0.70
CA SER A 31 -6.99 -16.58 -1.37
C SER A 31 -6.83 -16.63 -2.90
N LEU A 32 -5.84 -15.94 -3.48
CA LEU A 32 -5.71 -15.80 -4.94
C LEU A 32 -5.67 -17.13 -5.67
N PRO A 33 -4.88 -18.16 -5.23
CA PRO A 33 -4.87 -19.46 -5.90
C PRO A 33 -6.24 -20.16 -5.86
N ASP A 34 -6.93 -20.12 -4.71
CA ASP A 34 -8.25 -20.75 -4.57
C ASP A 34 -9.30 -20.07 -5.45
N ILE A 35 -9.21 -18.74 -5.61
CA ILE A 35 -10.09 -17.96 -6.49
C ILE A 35 -9.83 -18.34 -7.95
N ALA A 36 -8.57 -18.50 -8.37
CA ALA A 36 -8.22 -18.90 -9.72
C ALA A 36 -8.87 -20.24 -10.09
N ILE A 37 -8.77 -21.22 -9.20
CA ILE A 37 -9.39 -22.54 -9.36
C ILE A 37 -10.93 -22.43 -9.37
N SER A 38 -11.51 -21.71 -8.39
CA SER A 38 -12.96 -21.58 -8.22
C SER A 38 -13.66 -20.90 -9.40
N LEU A 39 -13.03 -19.86 -9.97
CA LEU A 39 -13.56 -19.12 -11.13
C LEU A 39 -13.09 -19.68 -12.46
N ASN A 40 -12.35 -20.80 -12.47
CA ASN A 40 -11.80 -21.45 -13.66
C ASN A 40 -11.11 -20.45 -14.59
N THR A 41 -10.17 -19.67 -14.05
CA THR A 41 -9.45 -18.60 -14.75
C THR A 41 -7.93 -18.75 -14.56
N SER A 42 -7.14 -18.05 -15.38
CA SER A 42 -5.68 -18.11 -15.27
C SER A 42 -5.17 -17.34 -14.05
N GLU A 43 -4.04 -17.76 -13.49
CA GLU A 43 -3.36 -17.09 -12.39
C GLU A 43 -3.05 -15.62 -12.74
N SER A 44 -2.57 -15.35 -13.97
CA SER A 44 -2.34 -13.99 -14.47
C SER A 44 -3.60 -13.11 -14.43
N MET A 45 -4.77 -13.63 -14.79
CA MET A 45 -6.03 -12.87 -14.72
C MET A 45 -6.43 -12.56 -13.27
N ILE A 46 -6.15 -13.45 -12.33
CA ILE A 46 -6.38 -13.20 -10.91
C ILE A 46 -5.42 -12.11 -10.39
N GLU A 47 -4.16 -12.10 -10.79
CA GLU A 47 -3.22 -11.03 -10.43
C GLU A 47 -3.71 -9.65 -10.89
N HIS A 48 -4.38 -9.56 -12.03
CA HIS A 48 -4.96 -8.32 -12.52
C HIS A 48 -6.07 -7.77 -11.62
N THR A 49 -6.67 -8.58 -10.73
CA THR A 49 -7.63 -8.09 -9.72
C THR A 49 -6.99 -7.14 -8.72
N LEU A 50 -5.68 -7.32 -8.39
CA LEU A 50 -4.90 -6.35 -7.60
C LEU A 50 -4.64 -5.05 -8.37
N THR A 51 -4.29 -5.18 -9.65
CA THR A 51 -4.07 -4.01 -10.51
C THR A 51 -5.33 -3.14 -10.60
N ILE A 52 -6.48 -3.76 -10.84
CA ILE A 52 -7.78 -3.06 -10.93
C ILE A 52 -8.15 -2.44 -9.58
N TYR A 53 -7.86 -3.14 -8.47
CA TYR A 53 -8.02 -2.59 -7.14
C TYR A 53 -7.20 -1.30 -6.95
N LEU A 54 -5.89 -1.33 -7.24
CA LEU A 54 -5.02 -0.17 -7.12
C LEU A 54 -5.45 0.99 -8.02
N PHE A 55 -5.97 0.70 -9.21
CA PHE A 55 -6.52 1.71 -10.11
C PHE A 55 -7.79 2.35 -9.55
N GLY A 56 -8.74 1.54 -9.04
CA GLY A 56 -9.94 2.02 -8.37
C GLY A 56 -9.61 2.85 -7.12
N PHE A 57 -8.61 2.41 -6.35
CA PHE A 57 -8.09 3.12 -5.18
C PHE A 57 -7.52 4.50 -5.55
N THR A 58 -6.76 4.57 -6.64
CA THR A 58 -6.20 5.83 -7.18
C THR A 58 -7.28 6.85 -7.49
N LEU A 59 -8.35 6.43 -8.18
CA LEU A 59 -9.48 7.30 -8.51
C LEU A 59 -10.25 7.73 -7.25
N GLY A 60 -10.41 6.81 -6.30
CA GLY A 60 -11.06 7.08 -5.03
C GLY A 60 -10.32 8.12 -4.19
N ILE A 61 -8.98 8.09 -4.14
CA ILE A 61 -8.18 9.11 -3.43
C ILE A 61 -8.53 10.54 -3.91
N LEU A 62 -8.59 10.74 -5.22
CA LEU A 62 -8.92 12.05 -5.80
C LEU A 62 -10.36 12.46 -5.52
N PHE A 63 -11.29 11.51 -5.66
CA PHE A 63 -12.71 11.76 -5.49
C PHE A 63 -13.05 12.12 -4.03
N TRP A 64 -12.68 11.26 -3.09
CA TRP A 64 -13.03 11.41 -1.68
C TRP A 64 -12.32 12.60 -1.02
N GLY A 65 -11.07 12.86 -1.39
CA GLY A 65 -10.35 14.03 -0.91
C GLY A 65 -11.10 15.32 -1.22
N ASN A 66 -11.55 15.46 -2.47
CA ASN A 66 -12.26 16.66 -2.92
C ASN A 66 -13.70 16.73 -2.38
N LEU A 67 -14.41 15.60 -2.36
CA LEU A 67 -15.79 15.55 -1.87
C LEU A 67 -15.87 15.85 -0.37
N SER A 68 -14.94 15.34 0.42
CA SER A 68 -14.94 15.52 1.87
C SER A 68 -14.70 16.96 2.31
N ASP A 69 -14.05 17.77 1.48
CA ASP A 69 -13.90 19.21 1.72
C ASP A 69 -15.24 19.96 1.55
N LYS A 70 -16.17 19.40 0.76
CA LYS A 70 -17.47 20.02 0.42
C LYS A 70 -18.60 19.59 1.34
N ILE A 71 -18.72 18.29 1.62
CA ILE A 71 -19.87 17.74 2.36
C ILE A 71 -19.53 17.32 3.79
N GLY A 72 -18.26 17.38 4.17
CA GLY A 72 -17.78 16.97 5.49
C GLY A 72 -17.05 15.63 5.50
N ARG A 73 -16.26 15.40 6.56
CA ARG A 73 -15.44 14.17 6.71
C ARG A 73 -16.30 12.96 7.04
N LYS A 74 -17.16 13.10 8.07
CA LYS A 74 -18.00 12.00 8.56
C LYS A 74 -18.98 11.46 7.50
N PRO A 75 -19.77 12.29 6.77
CA PRO A 75 -20.63 11.80 5.72
C PRO A 75 -19.87 11.07 4.60
N CYS A 76 -18.71 11.59 4.20
CA CYS A 76 -17.87 10.95 3.20
C CYS A 76 -17.39 9.57 3.65
N ILE A 77 -16.92 9.43 4.90
CA ILE A 77 -16.49 8.12 5.43
C ILE A 77 -17.61 7.10 5.35
N ILE A 78 -18.82 7.48 5.80
CA ILE A 78 -19.96 6.58 5.77
C ILE A 78 -20.31 6.18 4.33
N GLN A 79 -20.35 7.14 3.40
CA GLN A 79 -20.63 6.87 1.98
C GLN A 79 -19.56 5.96 1.35
N GLY A 80 -18.28 6.23 1.61
CA GLY A 80 -17.19 5.41 1.10
C GLY A 80 -17.25 3.97 1.63
N LEU A 81 -17.54 3.79 2.93
CA LEU A 81 -17.70 2.47 3.53
C LEU A 81 -18.93 1.72 2.98
N VAL A 82 -20.03 2.42 2.68
CA VAL A 82 -21.21 1.81 2.03
C VAL A 82 -20.84 1.32 0.62
N ILE A 83 -20.18 2.14 -0.19
CA ILE A 83 -19.70 1.71 -1.52
C ILE A 83 -18.72 0.54 -1.41
N TYR A 84 -17.83 0.57 -0.42
CA TYR A 84 -16.92 -0.52 -0.12
C TYR A 84 -17.66 -1.84 0.15
N ILE A 85 -18.71 -1.79 0.99
CA ILE A 85 -19.55 -2.97 1.30
C ILE A 85 -20.25 -3.50 0.05
N VAL A 86 -20.77 -2.61 -0.81
CA VAL A 86 -21.36 -3.02 -2.10
C VAL A 86 -20.33 -3.77 -2.95
N GLY A 87 -19.09 -3.25 -3.03
CA GLY A 87 -18.01 -3.95 -3.70
C GLY A 87 -17.67 -5.31 -3.07
N CYS A 88 -17.62 -5.40 -1.73
CA CYS A 88 -17.40 -6.67 -1.03
C CYS A 88 -18.52 -7.69 -1.27
N ILE A 89 -19.77 -7.25 -1.29
CA ILE A 89 -20.93 -8.11 -1.64
C ILE A 89 -20.78 -8.62 -3.07
N GLY A 90 -20.44 -7.75 -4.01
CA GLY A 90 -20.16 -8.15 -5.39
C GLY A 90 -19.02 -9.17 -5.48
N CYS A 91 -17.92 -8.99 -4.74
CA CYS A 91 -16.83 -9.97 -4.67
C CYS A 91 -17.30 -11.31 -4.08
N TYR A 92 -18.10 -11.27 -3.01
CA TYR A 92 -18.62 -12.48 -2.35
C TYR A 92 -19.48 -13.34 -3.30
N PHE A 93 -20.29 -12.71 -4.15
CA PHE A 93 -21.18 -13.39 -5.10
C PHE A 93 -20.57 -13.54 -6.51
N SER A 94 -19.29 -13.26 -6.68
CA SER A 94 -18.66 -13.36 -7.99
C SER A 94 -18.62 -14.79 -8.50
N VAL A 95 -19.13 -15.00 -9.71
CA VAL A 95 -19.19 -16.30 -10.41
C VAL A 95 -18.23 -16.37 -11.59
N ASN A 96 -17.62 -15.27 -11.97
CA ASN A 96 -16.61 -15.14 -13.02
C ASN A 96 -15.59 -14.03 -12.69
N ILE A 97 -14.50 -14.00 -13.45
CA ILE A 97 -13.39 -13.07 -13.21
C ILE A 97 -13.79 -11.60 -13.48
N GLU A 98 -14.63 -11.36 -14.48
CA GLU A 98 -15.07 -10.01 -14.87
C GLU A 98 -15.90 -9.37 -13.75
N MET A 99 -16.83 -10.13 -13.16
CA MET A 99 -17.62 -9.69 -12.01
C MET A 99 -16.72 -9.41 -10.80
N LEU A 100 -15.75 -10.28 -10.54
CA LEU A 100 -14.77 -10.07 -9.47
C LEU A 100 -13.98 -8.79 -9.69
N MET A 101 -13.44 -8.56 -10.91
CA MET A 101 -12.67 -7.36 -11.24
C MET A 101 -13.49 -6.08 -11.05
N LEU A 102 -14.71 -6.04 -11.57
CA LEU A 102 -15.59 -4.88 -11.39
C LEU A 102 -15.89 -4.64 -9.90
N SER A 103 -16.18 -5.69 -9.16
CA SER A 103 -16.46 -5.62 -7.73
C SER A 103 -15.24 -5.16 -6.93
N ARG A 104 -14.04 -5.60 -7.29
CA ARG A 104 -12.76 -5.16 -6.71
C ARG A 104 -12.49 -3.69 -6.98
N PHE A 105 -12.81 -3.19 -8.18
CA PHE A 105 -12.73 -1.77 -8.49
C PHE A 105 -13.65 -0.94 -7.58
N ILE A 106 -14.93 -1.32 -7.45
CA ILE A 106 -15.91 -0.64 -6.59
C ILE A 106 -15.47 -0.69 -5.12
N GLN A 107 -15.00 -1.85 -4.67
CA GLN A 107 -14.48 -2.04 -3.32
C GLN A 107 -13.31 -1.09 -3.04
N ALA A 108 -12.33 -1.03 -3.94
CA ALA A 108 -11.16 -0.19 -3.80
C ALA A 108 -11.49 1.30 -3.81
N PHE A 109 -12.39 1.72 -4.72
CA PHE A 109 -12.87 3.09 -4.79
C PHE A 109 -13.49 3.52 -3.45
N GLY A 110 -14.35 2.70 -2.85
CA GLY A 110 -14.91 2.95 -1.52
C GLY A 110 -13.86 2.89 -0.41
N GLY A 111 -12.98 1.88 -0.44
CA GLY A 111 -11.97 1.63 0.59
C GLY A 111 -10.85 2.68 0.69
N SER A 112 -10.58 3.40 -0.39
CA SER A 112 -9.56 4.46 -0.44
C SER A 112 -9.85 5.64 0.52
N ILE A 113 -11.08 5.75 0.98
CA ILE A 113 -11.52 6.80 1.92
C ILE A 113 -10.66 6.86 3.18
N GLY A 114 -10.23 5.71 3.70
CA GLY A 114 -9.45 5.62 4.92
C GLY A 114 -8.06 6.24 4.81
N SER A 115 -7.39 6.05 3.69
CA SER A 115 -6.04 6.58 3.46
C SER A 115 -6.01 8.10 3.35
N VAL A 116 -7.07 8.69 2.78
CA VAL A 116 -7.18 10.15 2.58
C VAL A 116 -7.71 10.84 3.84
N LEU A 117 -8.84 10.39 4.36
CA LEU A 117 -9.52 11.10 5.43
C LEU A 117 -8.88 10.86 6.80
N GLY A 118 -8.21 9.73 7.02
CA GLY A 118 -7.42 9.52 8.23
C GLY A 118 -6.41 10.65 8.46
N GLN A 119 -5.64 10.99 7.43
CA GLN A 119 -4.66 12.08 7.49
C GLN A 119 -5.31 13.48 7.53
N SER A 120 -6.44 13.65 6.84
CA SER A 120 -7.16 14.93 6.83
C SER A 120 -7.74 15.26 8.22
N ILE A 121 -8.38 14.30 8.88
CA ILE A 121 -8.92 14.46 10.23
C ILE A 121 -7.82 14.82 11.23
N VAL A 122 -6.65 14.17 11.14
CA VAL A 122 -5.51 14.50 12.00
C VAL A 122 -5.14 15.98 11.89
N ARG A 123 -5.09 16.53 10.69
CA ARG A 123 -4.78 17.95 10.45
C ARG A 123 -5.90 18.90 10.88
N ASP A 124 -7.15 18.49 10.71
CA ASP A 124 -8.32 19.32 11.04
C ASP A 124 -8.46 19.52 12.56
N VAL A 125 -7.99 18.54 13.36
CA VAL A 125 -8.28 18.45 14.80
C VAL A 125 -7.07 18.76 15.67
N PHE A 126 -5.89 18.26 15.33
CA PHE A 126 -4.71 18.34 16.18
C PHE A 126 -3.77 19.46 15.76
N ILE A 127 -3.10 20.09 16.74
CA ILE A 127 -2.11 21.16 16.53
C ILE A 127 -0.85 20.91 17.38
N GLY A 128 0.28 21.45 16.96
CA GLY A 128 1.52 21.41 17.71
C GLY A 128 2.01 19.99 18.04
N LYS A 129 2.31 19.74 19.32
CA LYS A 129 2.84 18.44 19.78
C LYS A 129 1.83 17.29 19.63
N GLU A 130 0.54 17.57 19.81
CA GLU A 130 -0.52 16.54 19.66
C GLU A 130 -0.69 16.13 18.20
N LEU A 131 -0.52 17.05 17.25
CA LEU A 131 -0.47 16.73 15.82
C LEU A 131 0.65 15.74 15.49
N ALA A 132 1.85 15.96 16.02
CA ALA A 132 2.99 15.06 15.81
C ALA A 132 2.74 13.65 16.39
N LYS A 133 2.11 13.56 17.58
CA LYS A 133 1.71 12.29 18.19
C LYS A 133 0.66 11.56 17.35
N ALA A 134 -0.36 12.29 16.87
CA ALA A 134 -1.42 11.71 16.05
C ALA A 134 -0.87 11.16 14.72
N TYR A 135 0.03 11.90 14.05
CA TYR A 135 0.71 11.40 12.86
C TYR A 135 1.59 10.18 13.14
N ALA A 136 2.28 10.14 14.30
CA ALA A 136 3.06 8.96 14.69
C ALA A 136 2.18 7.72 14.83
N ASN A 137 1.01 7.84 15.44
CA ASN A 137 0.05 6.74 15.57
C ASN A 137 -0.50 6.27 14.23
N VAL A 138 -0.86 7.21 13.33
CA VAL A 138 -1.30 6.88 11.96
C VAL A 138 -0.18 6.18 11.19
N SER A 139 1.07 6.64 11.32
CA SER A 139 2.22 6.01 10.66
C SER A 139 2.45 4.58 11.15
N ILE A 140 2.27 4.33 12.45
CA ILE A 140 2.34 2.97 13.02
C ILE A 140 1.24 2.09 12.44
N SER A 141 0.01 2.61 12.34
CA SER A 141 -1.11 1.90 11.73
C SER A 141 -0.79 1.50 10.28
N LEU A 142 -0.40 2.47 9.45
CA LEU A 142 -0.04 2.23 8.06
C LEU A 142 1.13 1.25 7.89
N ALA A 143 2.02 1.16 8.88
CA ALA A 143 3.15 0.24 8.86
C ALA A 143 2.78 -1.20 9.29
N ILE A 144 1.75 -1.40 10.11
CA ILE A 144 1.41 -2.70 10.69
C ILE A 144 0.26 -3.38 9.95
N PHE A 145 -0.79 -2.67 9.60
CA PHE A 145 -2.01 -3.24 9.04
C PHE A 145 -1.80 -4.01 7.72
N PRO A 146 -0.90 -3.62 6.80
CA PRO A 146 -0.64 -4.39 5.58
C PRO A 146 -0.17 -5.82 5.83
N PHE A 147 0.48 -6.06 6.97
CA PHE A 147 1.01 -7.38 7.34
C PHE A 147 0.00 -8.21 8.13
N ILE A 148 -0.90 -7.55 8.87
CA ILE A 148 -2.01 -8.22 9.56
C ILE A 148 -2.99 -8.83 8.54
N GLY A 149 -3.21 -8.16 7.41
CA GLY A 149 -4.12 -8.61 6.36
C GLY A 149 -3.88 -10.05 5.91
N PRO A 150 -2.70 -10.38 5.38
CA PRO A 150 -2.39 -11.73 4.92
C PRO A 150 -2.44 -12.78 6.03
N ILE A 151 -2.11 -12.42 7.28
CA ILE A 151 -2.20 -13.34 8.43
C ILE A 151 -3.66 -13.74 8.68
N ILE A 152 -4.56 -12.74 8.74
CA ILE A 152 -6.00 -12.98 8.91
C ILE A 152 -6.56 -13.70 7.68
N GLY A 153 -6.22 -13.23 6.48
CA GLY A 153 -6.68 -13.81 5.23
C GLY A 153 -6.28 -15.27 5.06
N GLY A 154 -5.02 -15.59 5.33
CA GLY A 154 -4.53 -16.98 5.29
C GLY A 154 -5.24 -17.89 6.26
N ALA A 155 -5.48 -17.43 7.49
CA ALA A 155 -6.21 -18.21 8.50
C ALA A 155 -7.69 -18.43 8.13
N ILE A 156 -8.34 -17.45 7.49
CA ILE A 156 -9.73 -17.57 7.03
C ILE A 156 -9.80 -18.50 5.82
N THR A 157 -8.93 -18.33 4.83
CA THR A 157 -8.93 -19.12 3.60
C THR A 157 -8.69 -20.59 3.88
N GLU A 158 -7.73 -20.91 4.77
CA GLU A 158 -7.41 -22.31 5.12
C GLU A 158 -8.57 -23.03 5.84
N LYS A 159 -9.35 -22.32 6.67
CA LYS A 159 -10.42 -22.93 7.47
C LYS A 159 -11.80 -22.93 6.78
N PHE A 160 -12.04 -21.97 5.93
CA PHE A 160 -13.32 -21.74 5.32
C PHE A 160 -13.18 -21.72 3.79
N SER A 161 -13.54 -20.61 3.15
CA SER A 161 -13.39 -20.42 1.70
C SER A 161 -12.95 -18.98 1.43
N TRP A 162 -12.49 -18.72 0.22
CA TRP A 162 -12.14 -17.37 -0.20
C TRP A 162 -13.31 -16.36 -0.08
N HIS A 163 -14.57 -16.82 -0.24
CA HIS A 163 -15.76 -15.99 -0.03
C HIS A 163 -15.82 -15.44 1.41
N SER A 164 -15.40 -16.24 2.40
CA SER A 164 -15.41 -15.86 3.81
C SER A 164 -14.50 -14.67 4.12
N VAL A 165 -13.48 -14.45 3.30
CA VAL A 165 -12.63 -13.25 3.40
C VAL A 165 -13.45 -11.98 3.13
N PHE A 166 -14.29 -12.00 2.10
CA PHE A 166 -15.16 -10.86 1.79
C PHE A 166 -16.27 -10.68 2.82
N LEU A 167 -16.82 -11.78 3.37
CA LEU A 167 -17.76 -11.71 4.48
C LEU A 167 -17.13 -11.05 5.72
N PHE A 168 -15.91 -11.44 6.07
CA PHE A 168 -15.14 -10.79 7.15
C PHE A 168 -14.99 -9.28 6.89
N LEU A 169 -14.65 -8.88 5.67
CA LEU A 169 -14.49 -7.47 5.30
C LEU A 169 -15.83 -6.70 5.36
N ILE A 170 -16.96 -7.31 4.99
CA ILE A 170 -18.30 -6.73 5.14
C ILE A 170 -18.61 -6.48 6.62
N LEU A 171 -18.42 -7.49 7.47
CA LEU A 171 -18.70 -7.38 8.91
C LEU A 171 -17.80 -6.33 9.58
N PHE A 172 -16.52 -6.30 9.19
CA PHE A 172 -15.57 -5.30 9.69
C PHE A 172 -15.97 -3.87 9.27
N ALA A 173 -16.37 -3.68 8.00
CA ALA A 173 -16.84 -2.38 7.52
C ALA A 173 -18.15 -1.94 8.18
N LEU A 174 -19.11 -2.84 8.40
CA LEU A 174 -20.35 -2.55 9.12
C LEU A 174 -20.09 -2.12 10.56
N ALA A 175 -19.23 -2.86 11.28
CA ALA A 175 -18.83 -2.50 12.64
C ALA A 175 -18.14 -1.12 12.66
N PHE A 176 -17.35 -0.84 11.63
CA PHE A 176 -16.66 0.44 11.51
C PHE A 176 -17.61 1.59 11.17
N ILE A 177 -18.63 1.40 10.34
CA ILE A 177 -19.69 2.40 10.10
C ILE A 177 -20.41 2.74 11.42
N ILE A 178 -20.78 1.74 12.21
CA ILE A 178 -21.44 1.94 13.51
C ILE A 178 -20.55 2.77 14.43
N LEU A 179 -19.25 2.43 14.50
CA LEU A 179 -18.28 3.15 15.33
C LEU A 179 -18.12 4.62 14.89
N VAL A 180 -17.99 4.86 13.58
CA VAL A 180 -17.88 6.21 13.00
C VAL A 180 -19.16 7.01 13.23
N ALA A 181 -20.34 6.41 12.98
CA ALA A 181 -21.62 7.08 13.19
C ALA A 181 -21.82 7.51 14.63
N ALA A 182 -21.46 6.64 15.60
CA ALA A 182 -21.65 6.89 17.02
C ALA A 182 -20.61 7.82 17.64
N LYS A 183 -19.34 7.74 17.22
CA LYS A 183 -18.22 8.33 17.98
C LYS A 183 -17.40 9.38 17.22
N LEU A 184 -17.48 9.45 15.88
CA LEU A 184 -16.74 10.44 15.13
C LEU A 184 -17.58 11.73 15.01
N PRO A 185 -17.12 12.87 15.57
CA PRO A 185 -17.74 14.16 15.28
C PRO A 185 -17.40 14.61 13.87
N GLU A 186 -18.18 15.56 13.30
CA GLU A 186 -17.76 16.23 12.08
C GLU A 186 -16.54 17.13 12.39
N THR A 187 -15.49 16.97 11.60
CA THR A 187 -14.22 17.68 11.84
C THR A 187 -13.92 18.74 10.80
N ASN A 188 -14.66 18.75 9.68
CA ASN A 188 -14.48 19.78 8.66
C ASN A 188 -14.98 21.13 9.16
N LYS A 189 -14.13 22.14 9.14
CA LYS A 189 -14.47 23.51 9.54
C LYS A 189 -15.15 24.32 8.44
N PHE A 190 -15.34 23.72 7.26
CA PHE A 190 -15.91 24.38 6.07
C PHE A 190 -15.28 25.76 5.77
N GLU A 191 -14.03 25.97 6.20
CA GLU A 191 -13.30 27.17 5.85
C GLU A 191 -13.11 27.19 4.34
N ASN A 192 -13.66 28.22 3.71
CA ASN A 192 -13.57 28.45 2.25
C ASN A 192 -12.12 28.75 1.84
N ASN A 193 -11.25 27.75 1.85
CA ASN A 193 -9.92 27.82 1.25
C ASN A 193 -10.05 27.86 -0.28
N LYS A 194 -10.68 28.93 -0.79
CA LYS A 194 -10.93 29.19 -2.21
C LYS A 194 -9.65 29.43 -3.02
N ASN A 195 -8.48 29.52 -2.41
CA ASN A 195 -7.35 30.21 -3.02
C ASN A 195 -6.41 29.40 -3.90
N GLN A 196 -6.57 28.08 -4.04
CA GLN A 196 -5.76 27.36 -5.03
C GLN A 196 -6.54 26.23 -5.72
N SER A 197 -6.69 26.33 -7.04
CA SER A 197 -7.28 25.26 -7.86
C SER A 197 -6.41 23.99 -7.79
N LEU A 198 -7.03 22.80 -7.60
CA LEU A 198 -6.34 21.50 -7.68
C LEU A 198 -5.49 21.40 -8.96
N LEU A 199 -6.00 21.92 -10.07
CA LEU A 199 -5.30 21.93 -11.35
C LEU A 199 -4.00 22.75 -11.30
N LYS A 200 -3.99 23.91 -10.60
CA LYS A 200 -2.77 24.73 -10.46
C LYS A 200 -1.70 24.00 -9.63
N VAL A 201 -2.10 23.32 -8.55
CA VAL A 201 -1.19 22.54 -7.73
C VAL A 201 -0.67 21.33 -8.53
N ALA A 202 -1.53 20.64 -9.27
CA ALA A 202 -1.14 19.52 -10.13
C ALA A 202 -0.11 19.95 -11.17
N LEU A 203 -0.37 21.06 -11.88
CA LEU A 203 0.56 21.59 -12.87
C LEU A 203 1.90 22.02 -12.28
N ARG A 204 1.90 22.57 -11.03
CA ARG A 204 3.14 22.90 -10.31
C ARG A 204 3.95 21.64 -10.00
N LEU A 205 3.29 20.58 -9.47
CA LEU A 205 3.94 19.29 -9.19
C LEU A 205 4.46 18.60 -10.46
N TYR A 206 3.68 18.62 -11.54
CA TYR A 206 4.05 18.00 -12.82
C TYR A 206 5.23 18.67 -13.52
N LYS A 207 5.46 19.96 -13.27
CA LYS A 207 6.62 20.70 -13.81
C LYS A 207 7.88 20.50 -12.97
N ASP A 208 7.75 20.00 -11.75
CA ASP A 208 8.87 19.79 -10.85
C ASP A 208 9.52 18.42 -11.10
N SER A 209 10.66 18.42 -11.77
CA SER A 209 11.42 17.21 -12.09
C SER A 209 11.83 16.41 -10.85
N LYS A 210 12.08 17.08 -9.70
CA LYS A 210 12.39 16.42 -8.42
C LYS A 210 11.21 15.61 -7.93
N VAL A 211 10.01 16.22 -7.93
CA VAL A 211 8.77 15.56 -7.50
C VAL A 211 8.46 14.35 -8.38
N ILE A 212 8.55 14.50 -9.70
CA ILE A 212 8.27 13.40 -10.64
C ILE A 212 9.23 12.23 -10.43
N LYS A 213 10.54 12.48 -10.33
CA LYS A 213 11.55 11.43 -10.10
C LYS A 213 11.32 10.70 -8.79
N LEU A 214 11.07 11.44 -7.70
CA LEU A 214 10.78 10.85 -6.39
C LEU A 214 9.44 10.10 -6.40
N GLY A 215 8.46 10.57 -7.16
CA GLY A 215 7.20 9.88 -7.39
C GLY A 215 7.40 8.52 -8.07
N PHE A 216 8.25 8.43 -9.07
CA PHE A 216 8.61 7.14 -9.67
C PHE A 216 9.35 6.22 -8.71
N VAL A 217 10.26 6.74 -7.88
CA VAL A 217 10.95 5.95 -6.85
C VAL A 217 9.93 5.34 -5.88
N VAL A 218 8.97 6.14 -5.39
CA VAL A 218 7.90 5.66 -4.51
C VAL A 218 7.00 4.65 -5.23
N ALA A 219 6.64 4.91 -6.49
CA ALA A 219 5.82 4.02 -7.30
C ALA A 219 6.49 2.65 -7.51
N ILE A 220 7.79 2.62 -7.80
CA ILE A 220 8.53 1.36 -7.95
C ILE A 220 8.63 0.62 -6.61
N CYS A 221 8.90 1.31 -5.51
CA CYS A 221 8.92 0.70 -4.18
C CYS A 221 7.58 0.01 -3.85
N ASN A 222 6.47 0.73 -4.01
CA ASN A 222 5.14 0.14 -3.80
C ASN A 222 4.83 -0.92 -4.85
N GLY A 223 5.24 -0.71 -6.10
CA GLY A 223 5.10 -1.68 -7.19
C GLY A 223 5.75 -3.02 -6.87
N ILE A 224 6.94 -3.04 -6.27
CA ILE A 224 7.60 -4.27 -5.81
C ILE A 224 6.76 -4.96 -4.72
N ILE A 225 6.24 -4.19 -3.74
CA ILE A 225 5.38 -4.75 -2.68
C ILE A 225 4.13 -5.38 -3.28
N PHE A 226 3.40 -4.66 -4.15
CA PHE A 226 2.15 -5.16 -4.72
C PHE A 226 2.37 -6.24 -5.77
N SER A 227 3.50 -6.23 -6.50
CA SER A 227 3.90 -7.35 -7.36
C SER A 227 4.20 -8.61 -6.56
N TYR A 228 4.85 -8.50 -5.39
CA TYR A 228 4.98 -9.62 -4.46
C TYR A 228 3.63 -10.09 -3.91
N CYS A 229 2.71 -9.17 -3.62
CA CYS A 229 1.36 -9.53 -3.19
C CYS A 229 0.56 -10.24 -4.30
N ALA A 230 0.79 -9.93 -5.57
CA ALA A 230 0.15 -10.57 -6.71
C ALA A 230 0.73 -11.96 -6.97
N GLU A 231 2.03 -12.05 -7.20
CA GLU A 231 2.76 -13.26 -7.60
C GLU A 231 3.07 -14.19 -6.42
N GLY A 232 3.29 -13.62 -5.22
CA GLY A 232 3.76 -14.37 -4.03
C GLY A 232 2.92 -15.57 -3.65
N PRO A 233 1.57 -15.54 -3.66
CA PRO A 233 0.74 -16.70 -3.40
C PRO A 233 0.99 -17.84 -4.39
N PHE A 234 1.06 -17.55 -5.67
CA PHE A 234 1.35 -18.56 -6.70
C PHE A 234 2.76 -19.10 -6.54
N TYR A 235 3.73 -18.21 -6.29
CA TYR A 235 5.13 -18.58 -6.07
C TYR A 235 5.35 -19.46 -4.83
N LEU A 236 4.81 -19.05 -3.68
CA LEU A 236 5.06 -19.73 -2.40
C LEU A 236 4.07 -20.87 -2.13
N MET A 237 2.82 -20.77 -2.59
CA MET A 237 1.81 -21.81 -2.33
C MET A 237 1.76 -22.84 -3.47
N ASN A 238 1.59 -22.40 -4.74
CA ASN A 238 1.43 -23.35 -5.85
C ASN A 238 2.75 -24.02 -6.22
N ILE A 239 3.89 -23.26 -6.26
CA ILE A 239 5.18 -23.82 -6.68
C ILE A 239 5.94 -24.41 -5.50
N LEU A 240 6.01 -23.72 -4.35
CA LEU A 240 6.80 -24.15 -3.20
C LEU A 240 5.98 -24.86 -2.11
N GLY A 241 4.66 -25.01 -2.26
CA GLY A 241 3.80 -25.87 -1.46
C GLY A 241 3.42 -25.35 -0.06
N LEU A 242 3.50 -24.04 0.21
CA LEU A 242 3.01 -23.49 1.46
C LEU A 242 1.48 -23.50 1.49
N SER A 243 0.92 -23.73 2.69
CA SER A 243 -0.52 -23.49 2.91
C SER A 243 -0.84 -21.98 2.94
N PRO A 244 -2.11 -21.57 2.73
CA PRO A 244 -2.54 -20.18 2.84
C PRO A 244 -2.16 -19.52 4.17
N ARG A 245 -2.24 -20.27 5.26
CA ARG A 245 -1.85 -19.80 6.59
C ARG A 245 -0.34 -19.62 6.72
N GLU A 246 0.46 -20.58 6.24
CA GLU A 246 1.92 -20.48 6.26
C GLU A 246 2.40 -19.31 5.42
N TYR A 247 1.82 -19.09 4.24
CA TYR A 247 2.07 -17.91 3.43
C TYR A 247 1.76 -16.62 4.21
N GLY A 248 0.59 -16.54 4.84
CA GLY A 248 0.22 -15.39 5.68
C GLY A 248 1.22 -15.14 6.81
N LEU A 249 1.76 -16.18 7.45
CA LEU A 249 2.74 -16.06 8.53
C LEU A 249 4.10 -15.50 8.04
N THR A 250 4.46 -15.64 6.76
CA THR A 250 5.70 -15.03 6.23
C THR A 250 5.69 -13.51 6.36
N PHE A 251 4.50 -12.88 6.39
CA PHE A 251 4.37 -11.43 6.55
C PHE A 251 4.78 -10.92 7.93
N ILE A 252 4.86 -11.79 8.95
CA ILE A 252 5.43 -11.43 10.26
C ILE A 252 6.92 -11.10 10.10
N ALA A 253 7.66 -11.92 9.37
CA ALA A 253 9.08 -11.69 9.11
C ALA A 253 9.30 -10.39 8.31
N ILE A 254 8.46 -10.14 7.30
CA ILE A 254 8.49 -8.90 6.52
C ILE A 254 8.17 -7.69 7.41
N ALA A 255 7.16 -7.76 8.28
CA ALA A 255 6.82 -6.68 9.21
C ALA A 255 7.99 -6.32 10.12
N ILE A 256 8.66 -7.33 10.67
CA ILE A 256 9.87 -7.15 11.50
C ILE A 256 10.95 -6.40 10.71
N SER A 257 11.18 -6.76 9.45
CA SER A 257 12.19 -6.11 8.61
C SER A 257 11.87 -4.64 8.32
N VAL A 258 10.60 -4.30 8.10
CA VAL A 258 10.15 -2.90 7.94
C VAL A 258 10.39 -2.09 9.21
N MET A 259 10.12 -2.67 10.39
CA MET A 259 10.43 -2.03 11.67
C MET A 259 11.94 -1.75 11.82
N PHE A 260 12.80 -2.71 11.43
CA PHE A 260 14.24 -2.53 11.42
C PHE A 260 14.66 -1.43 10.44
N GLY A 261 14.11 -1.38 9.22
CA GLY A 261 14.35 -0.34 8.23
C GLY A 261 14.02 1.06 8.76
N GLY A 262 12.87 1.21 9.40
CA GLY A 262 12.48 2.46 10.06
C GLY A 262 13.41 2.88 11.20
N ASN A 263 13.86 1.92 12.03
CA ASN A 263 14.81 2.19 13.11
C ASN A 263 16.21 2.57 12.58
N ILE A 264 16.68 1.91 11.51
CA ILE A 264 17.94 2.26 10.85
C ILE A 264 17.84 3.66 10.28
N SER A 265 16.77 4.00 9.57
CA SER A 265 16.54 5.35 9.04
C SER A 265 16.60 6.41 10.15
N LYS A 266 15.89 6.19 11.28
CA LYS A 266 15.94 7.08 12.44
C LYS A 266 17.35 7.24 13.04
N ARG A 267 18.11 6.14 13.14
CA ARG A 267 19.50 6.16 13.66
C ARG A 267 20.42 6.95 12.73
N LEU A 268 20.28 6.81 11.41
CA LEU A 268 21.05 7.53 10.43
C LEU A 268 20.77 9.04 10.49
N HIS A 269 19.49 9.44 10.61
CA HIS A 269 19.13 10.84 10.81
C HIS A 269 19.70 11.43 12.11
N ARG A 270 19.73 10.67 13.21
CA ARG A 270 20.40 11.10 14.45
C ARG A 270 21.92 11.30 14.29
N LYS A 271 22.52 10.62 13.31
CA LYS A 271 23.93 10.79 12.94
C LYS A 271 24.14 11.86 11.85
N ASN A 272 23.15 12.74 11.63
CA ASN A 272 23.14 13.83 10.66
C ASN A 272 23.26 13.40 9.18
N TYR A 273 22.89 12.15 8.83
CA TYR A 273 22.77 11.78 7.42
C TYR A 273 21.55 12.48 6.79
N THR A 274 21.72 12.98 5.58
CA THR A 274 20.64 13.63 4.82
C THR A 274 19.59 12.61 4.39
N PRO A 275 18.31 13.03 4.21
CA PRO A 275 17.26 12.14 3.68
C PRO A 275 17.66 11.49 2.36
N GLN A 276 18.36 12.22 1.48
CA GLN A 276 18.88 11.70 0.21
C GLN A 276 19.88 10.56 0.45
N SER A 277 20.79 10.69 1.40
CA SER A 277 21.80 9.66 1.71
C SER A 277 21.16 8.40 2.28
N VAL A 278 20.12 8.55 3.14
CA VAL A 278 19.37 7.41 3.70
C VAL A 278 18.58 6.69 2.61
N MET A 279 17.91 7.43 1.73
CA MET A 279 17.21 6.90 0.56
C MET A 279 18.16 6.11 -0.34
N ASN A 280 19.33 6.66 -0.66
CA ASN A 280 20.35 5.99 -1.48
C ASN A 280 20.84 4.69 -0.85
N SER A 281 20.99 4.66 0.47
CA SER A 281 21.34 3.44 1.21
C SER A 281 20.25 2.38 1.11
N GLY A 282 18.98 2.78 1.20
CA GLY A 282 17.83 1.89 1.00
C GLY A 282 17.81 1.26 -0.39
N ILE A 283 18.04 2.08 -1.44
CA ILE A 283 18.09 1.60 -2.84
C ILE A 283 19.24 0.57 -3.03
N LYS A 284 20.41 0.81 -2.43
CA LYS A 284 21.53 -0.14 -2.48
C LYS A 284 21.18 -1.48 -1.81
N VAL A 285 20.52 -1.44 -0.66
CA VAL A 285 20.05 -2.65 0.03
C VAL A 285 19.07 -3.43 -0.83
N MET A 286 18.11 -2.75 -1.44
CA MET A 286 17.14 -3.37 -2.36
C MET A 286 17.86 -4.04 -3.53
N PHE A 287 18.78 -3.35 -4.18
CA PHE A 287 19.52 -3.87 -5.31
C PHE A 287 20.36 -5.10 -4.96
N ALA A 288 21.09 -5.04 -3.83
CA ALA A 288 21.86 -6.18 -3.33
C ALA A 288 20.95 -7.40 -3.03
N SER A 289 19.78 -7.16 -2.45
CA SER A 289 18.79 -8.21 -2.20
C SER A 289 18.29 -8.84 -3.49
N CYS A 290 17.97 -8.04 -4.53
CA CYS A 290 17.54 -8.57 -5.83
C CYS A 290 18.64 -9.41 -6.49
N ILE A 291 19.91 -8.96 -6.46
CA ILE A 291 21.03 -9.76 -6.99
C ILE A 291 21.16 -11.09 -6.26
N SER A 292 21.13 -11.07 -4.92
CA SER A 292 21.21 -12.28 -4.11
C SER A 292 20.04 -13.24 -4.41
N PHE A 293 18.83 -12.72 -4.56
CA PHE A 293 17.65 -13.51 -4.89
C PHE A 293 17.79 -14.17 -6.27
N CYS A 294 18.14 -13.40 -7.29
CA CYS A 294 18.40 -13.94 -8.63
C CYS A 294 19.51 -14.98 -8.63
N PHE A 295 20.60 -14.74 -7.88
CA PHE A 295 21.72 -15.69 -7.80
C PHE A 295 21.27 -17.07 -7.30
N PHE A 296 20.53 -17.14 -6.17
CA PHE A 296 20.08 -18.41 -5.62
C PHE A 296 19.07 -19.12 -6.54
N ILE A 297 18.20 -18.37 -7.23
CA ILE A 297 17.26 -18.96 -8.18
C ILE A 297 17.96 -19.47 -9.43
N ILE A 298 18.99 -18.78 -9.94
CA ILE A 298 19.83 -19.27 -11.04
C ILE A 298 20.57 -20.55 -10.62
N VAL A 299 21.15 -20.59 -9.43
CA VAL A 299 21.82 -21.78 -8.89
C VAL A 299 20.86 -22.96 -8.85
N HIS A 300 19.62 -22.75 -8.33
CA HIS A 300 18.59 -23.80 -8.30
C HIS A 300 18.23 -24.29 -9.69
N SER A 301 17.98 -23.36 -10.63
CA SER A 301 17.41 -23.70 -11.95
C SER A 301 18.43 -24.29 -12.92
N TYR A 302 19.72 -23.90 -12.81
CA TYR A 302 20.73 -24.21 -13.84
C TYR A 302 21.98 -24.94 -13.34
N ILE A 303 22.24 -24.95 -12.01
CA ILE A 303 23.48 -25.52 -11.46
C ILE A 303 23.18 -26.75 -10.59
N THR A 304 22.43 -26.54 -9.49
CA THR A 304 22.15 -27.60 -8.52
C THR A 304 20.78 -27.39 -7.90
N PRO A 305 19.86 -28.38 -7.97
CA PRO A 305 18.57 -28.27 -7.31
C PRO A 305 18.72 -28.05 -5.80
N LEU A 306 18.14 -26.96 -5.31
CA LEU A 306 18.11 -26.62 -3.89
C LEU A 306 16.82 -27.18 -3.24
N SER A 307 16.85 -27.47 -1.96
CA SER A 307 15.65 -27.95 -1.27
C SER A 307 14.55 -26.89 -1.22
N VAL A 308 13.30 -27.32 -1.23
CA VAL A 308 12.13 -26.43 -1.16
C VAL A 308 12.19 -25.52 0.07
N THR A 309 12.55 -26.08 1.24
CA THR A 309 12.72 -25.30 2.47
C THR A 309 13.75 -24.19 2.32
N PHE A 310 14.87 -24.47 1.62
CA PHE A 310 15.90 -23.46 1.37
C PHE A 310 15.38 -22.36 0.42
N LEU A 311 14.63 -22.72 -0.63
CA LEU A 311 14.03 -21.75 -1.55
C LEU A 311 13.01 -20.84 -0.85
N ILE A 312 12.17 -21.39 0.04
CA ILE A 312 11.26 -20.61 0.88
C ILE A 312 12.06 -19.63 1.74
N ALA A 313 13.10 -20.10 2.42
CA ALA A 313 13.95 -19.26 3.24
C ALA A 313 14.62 -18.12 2.45
N VAL A 314 15.19 -18.44 1.28
CA VAL A 314 15.79 -17.44 0.37
C VAL A 314 14.77 -16.41 -0.06
N THR A 315 13.56 -16.84 -0.44
CA THR A 315 12.49 -15.93 -0.87
C THR A 315 12.07 -15.01 0.26
N VAL A 316 11.79 -15.55 1.45
CA VAL A 316 11.37 -14.75 2.62
C VAL A 316 12.48 -13.78 3.06
N LEU A 317 13.73 -14.23 3.14
CA LEU A 317 14.87 -13.37 3.50
C LEU A 317 15.08 -12.27 2.46
N SER A 318 14.96 -12.57 1.17
CA SER A 318 15.05 -11.57 0.11
C SER A 318 13.93 -10.54 0.24
N GLN A 319 12.70 -10.96 0.51
CA GLN A 319 11.59 -10.04 0.76
C GLN A 319 11.79 -9.19 2.03
N MET A 320 12.36 -9.75 3.09
CA MET A 320 12.72 -8.99 4.29
C MET A 320 13.72 -7.88 3.96
N MET A 321 14.80 -8.19 3.24
CA MET A 321 15.81 -7.20 2.87
C MET A 321 15.28 -6.16 1.88
N LEU A 322 14.44 -6.57 0.92
CA LEU A 322 13.74 -5.65 0.02
C LEU A 322 12.86 -4.66 0.80
N ASN A 323 12.00 -5.16 1.68
CA ASN A 323 11.08 -4.32 2.45
C ASN A 323 11.80 -3.41 3.46
N LEU A 324 12.94 -3.86 4.03
CA LEU A 324 13.81 -3.00 4.83
C LEU A 324 14.30 -1.80 3.99
N GLY A 325 14.83 -2.07 2.79
CA GLY A 325 15.30 -1.04 1.85
C GLY A 325 14.17 -0.13 1.37
N ILE A 326 13.00 -0.70 1.06
CA ILE A 326 11.78 0.04 0.67
C ILE A 326 11.37 1.03 1.77
N CYS A 327 11.33 0.60 3.03
CA CYS A 327 10.98 1.46 4.15
C CYS A 327 11.93 2.66 4.28
N MET A 328 13.25 2.42 4.17
CA MET A 328 14.26 3.48 4.18
C MET A 328 14.10 4.43 2.98
N THR A 329 13.77 3.89 1.81
CA THR A 329 13.67 4.65 0.56
C THR A 329 12.40 5.49 0.54
N THR A 330 11.23 4.86 0.73
CA THR A 330 9.92 5.51 0.55
C THR A 330 9.69 6.65 1.54
N SER A 331 10.01 6.46 2.83
CA SER A 331 9.80 7.49 3.84
C SER A 331 10.63 8.76 3.56
N ASN A 332 11.86 8.59 3.09
CA ASN A 332 12.73 9.71 2.75
C ASN A 332 12.35 10.35 1.41
N ALA A 333 11.96 9.55 0.41
CA ALA A 333 11.48 10.06 -0.87
C ALA A 333 10.21 10.92 -0.73
N LEU A 334 9.24 10.48 0.09
CA LEU A 334 8.02 11.25 0.41
C LEU A 334 8.35 12.59 1.06
N THR A 335 9.30 12.61 2.00
CA THR A 335 9.72 13.83 2.68
C THR A 335 10.36 14.80 1.69
N LEU A 336 11.30 14.33 0.87
CA LEU A 336 12.02 15.16 -0.11
C LEU A 336 11.10 15.69 -1.22
N ALA A 337 10.11 14.88 -1.66
CA ALA A 337 9.20 15.27 -2.73
C ALA A 337 8.31 16.46 -2.37
N LEU A 338 7.92 16.57 -1.10
CA LEU A 338 6.91 17.54 -0.66
C LEU A 338 7.47 18.65 0.22
N GLU A 339 8.79 18.72 0.44
CA GLU A 339 9.41 19.73 1.31
C GLU A 339 9.15 21.17 0.85
N ASP A 340 9.07 21.41 -0.46
CA ASP A 340 8.85 22.72 -1.09
C ASP A 340 7.36 23.07 -1.28
N TYR A 341 6.43 22.20 -0.81
CA TYR A 341 4.98 22.32 -0.98
C TYR A 341 4.22 22.50 0.35
N ARG A 342 4.89 23.08 1.35
CA ARG A 342 4.30 23.29 2.70
C ARG A 342 3.07 24.20 2.69
N ASP A 343 2.99 25.12 1.72
CA ASP A 343 1.87 26.03 1.51
C ASP A 343 0.57 25.31 1.05
N VAL A 344 0.71 24.14 0.43
CA VAL A 344 -0.39 23.35 -0.15
C VAL A 344 -0.32 21.86 0.19
N THR A 345 0.30 21.51 1.32
CA THR A 345 0.67 20.12 1.69
C THR A 345 -0.47 19.11 1.47
N GLY A 346 -1.71 19.43 1.85
CA GLY A 346 -2.83 18.49 1.74
C GLY A 346 -3.17 18.12 0.30
N ARG A 347 -3.27 19.15 -0.57
CA ARG A 347 -3.56 18.95 -2.00
C ARG A 347 -2.37 18.32 -2.72
N ALA A 348 -1.16 18.77 -2.40
CA ALA A 348 0.06 18.21 -2.95
C ALA A 348 0.21 16.72 -2.60
N SER A 349 -0.02 16.32 -1.35
CA SER A 349 0.02 14.91 -0.93
C SER A 349 -1.02 14.04 -1.63
N SER A 350 -2.25 14.54 -1.84
CA SER A 350 -3.30 13.78 -2.53
C SER A 350 -2.97 13.58 -4.02
N ILE A 351 -2.49 14.64 -4.70
CA ILE A 351 -2.09 14.55 -6.12
C ILE A 351 -0.87 13.67 -6.28
N PHE A 352 0.13 13.81 -5.41
CA PHE A 352 1.33 12.98 -5.39
C PHE A 352 0.99 11.51 -5.09
N GLY A 353 0.07 11.27 -4.16
CA GLY A 353 -0.47 9.94 -3.85
C GLY A 353 -1.11 9.29 -5.07
N CYS A 354 -2.01 10.02 -5.75
CA CYS A 354 -2.62 9.57 -6.98
C CYS A 354 -1.57 9.22 -8.05
N PHE A 355 -0.55 10.07 -8.22
CA PHE A 355 0.53 9.84 -9.17
C PHE A 355 1.25 8.51 -8.90
N TYR A 356 1.77 8.30 -7.69
CA TYR A 356 2.53 7.07 -7.43
C TYR A 356 1.65 5.82 -7.37
N TYR A 357 0.40 5.87 -6.89
CA TYR A 357 -0.50 4.72 -6.95
C TYR A 357 -0.89 4.33 -8.38
N PHE A 358 -1.07 5.32 -9.27
CA PHE A 358 -1.30 5.05 -10.68
C PHE A 358 -0.13 4.27 -11.30
N PHE A 359 1.11 4.73 -11.09
CA PHE A 359 2.28 4.01 -11.59
C PHE A 359 2.54 2.69 -10.86
N THR A 360 2.21 2.58 -9.57
CA THR A 360 2.20 1.32 -8.84
C THR A 360 1.28 0.30 -9.51
N SER A 361 0.07 0.71 -9.93
CA SER A 361 -0.85 -0.18 -10.63
C SER A 361 -0.29 -0.68 -11.97
N ILE A 362 0.43 0.16 -12.70
CA ILE A 362 1.12 -0.25 -13.94
C ILE A 362 2.24 -1.25 -13.66
N VAL A 363 3.07 -1.01 -12.64
CA VAL A 363 4.14 -1.94 -12.24
C VAL A 363 3.55 -3.29 -11.84
N THR A 364 2.47 -3.30 -11.07
CA THR A 364 1.78 -4.54 -10.69
C THR A 364 1.13 -5.23 -11.88
N LEU A 365 0.56 -4.47 -12.83
CA LEU A 365 0.02 -5.02 -14.08
C LEU A 365 1.09 -5.76 -14.89
N ILE A 366 2.27 -5.15 -15.03
CA ILE A 366 3.38 -5.76 -15.76
C ILE A 366 3.80 -7.08 -15.12
N MET A 367 3.81 -7.19 -13.78
CA MET A 367 4.09 -8.46 -13.10
C MET A 367 3.09 -9.53 -13.51
N GLY A 368 1.79 -9.25 -13.45
CA GLY A 368 0.75 -10.20 -13.86
C GLY A 368 0.82 -10.59 -15.34
N LEU A 369 1.25 -9.68 -16.23
CA LEU A 369 1.48 -9.99 -17.65
C LEU A 369 2.72 -10.86 -17.87
N LEU A 370 3.73 -10.76 -17.00
CA LEU A 370 4.95 -11.57 -17.04
C LEU A 370 4.77 -12.93 -16.35
N HIS A 371 3.69 -13.14 -15.62
CA HIS A 371 3.41 -14.38 -14.91
C HIS A 371 3.45 -15.57 -15.89
N ASN A 372 4.25 -16.58 -15.56
CA ASN A 372 4.44 -17.79 -16.37
C ASN A 372 4.64 -19.06 -15.54
N GLY A 373 4.35 -19.01 -14.24
CA GLY A 373 4.53 -20.12 -13.31
C GLY A 373 6.00 -20.51 -13.05
N SER A 374 6.96 -19.62 -13.37
CA SER A 374 8.39 -19.88 -13.18
C SER A 374 8.94 -19.18 -11.93
N LEU A 375 9.85 -19.85 -11.22
CA LEU A 375 10.60 -19.27 -10.10
C LEU A 375 11.50 -18.09 -10.50
N THR A 376 11.80 -17.92 -11.77
CA THR A 376 12.73 -16.89 -12.26
C THR A 376 12.06 -15.53 -12.48
N THR A 377 10.79 -15.49 -12.86
CA THR A 377 10.11 -14.28 -13.33
C THR A 377 10.10 -13.16 -12.28
N MET A 378 9.64 -13.43 -11.07
CA MET A 378 9.55 -12.43 -10.00
C MET A 378 10.92 -11.86 -9.57
N PRO A 379 11.98 -12.67 -9.31
CA PRO A 379 13.30 -12.15 -8.96
C PRO A 379 13.91 -11.26 -10.04
N PHE A 380 13.85 -11.66 -11.31
CA PHE A 380 14.38 -10.88 -12.42
C PHE A 380 13.61 -9.58 -12.65
N TYR A 381 12.29 -9.60 -12.49
CA TYR A 381 11.48 -8.41 -12.57
C TYR A 381 11.83 -7.40 -11.46
N PHE A 382 12.04 -7.87 -10.23
CA PHE A 382 12.47 -7.00 -9.12
C PHE A 382 13.87 -6.44 -9.33
N LEU A 383 14.79 -7.23 -9.89
CA LEU A 383 16.12 -6.75 -10.26
C LEU A 383 16.04 -5.65 -11.33
N PHE A 384 15.23 -5.85 -12.37
CA PHE A 384 14.99 -4.85 -13.41
C PHE A 384 14.48 -3.53 -12.82
N LEU A 385 13.48 -3.59 -11.92
CA LEU A 385 12.94 -2.41 -11.23
C LEU A 385 13.98 -1.72 -10.35
N ALA A 386 14.82 -2.49 -9.65
CA ALA A 386 15.91 -1.95 -8.84
C ALA A 386 16.98 -1.25 -9.70
N CYS A 387 17.29 -1.76 -10.89
CA CYS A 387 18.16 -1.10 -11.86
C CYS A 387 17.58 0.26 -12.30
N ILE A 388 16.28 0.31 -12.64
CA ILE A 388 15.60 1.56 -13.00
C ILE A 388 15.70 2.57 -11.85
N MET A 389 15.50 2.15 -10.60
CA MET A 389 15.62 3.04 -9.43
C MET A 389 17.03 3.62 -9.29
N ILE A 390 18.09 2.84 -9.51
CA ILE A 390 19.48 3.32 -9.47
C ILE A 390 19.68 4.37 -10.57
N ILE A 391 19.19 4.12 -11.78
CA ILE A 391 19.31 5.07 -12.90
C ILE A 391 18.61 6.39 -12.56
N ILE A 392 17.35 6.35 -12.10
CA ILE A 392 16.59 7.55 -11.70
C ILE A 392 17.34 8.33 -10.62
N ASN A 393 17.88 7.63 -9.63
CA ASN A 393 18.59 8.24 -8.51
C ASN A 393 19.93 8.87 -8.91
N GLN A 394 20.67 8.29 -9.83
CA GLN A 394 21.94 8.86 -10.35
C GLN A 394 21.71 10.17 -11.11
N PHE A 395 20.61 10.26 -11.89
CA PHE A 395 20.22 11.50 -12.56
C PHE A 395 19.78 12.60 -11.60
N GLN A 396 19.38 12.25 -10.37
CA GLN A 396 19.04 13.23 -9.34
C GLN A 396 20.29 13.82 -8.66
N ALA A 397 21.33 13.01 -8.43
CA ALA A 397 22.59 13.45 -7.81
C ALA A 397 23.42 14.42 -8.68
N LYS A 398 23.12 14.52 -9.98
CA LYS A 398 23.80 15.46 -10.91
C LYS A 398 23.13 16.84 -10.99
N ILE A 399 21.96 17.02 -10.37
CA ILE A 399 21.15 18.25 -10.45
C ILE A 399 21.19 19.04 -9.14
N LEU A 400 21.63 18.41 -8.04
CA LEU A 400 21.93 18.99 -6.74
C LEU A 400 23.42 19.28 -6.60
#